data_88abe4042c07d8f1aa66a17617aa6465
#
_entry.id   88abe4042c07d8f1aa66a17617aa6465
#
_cell.length_a   1.000
_cell.length_b   1.000
_cell.length_c   1.000
_cell.angle_alpha   90.00
_cell.angle_beta   90.00
_cell.angle_gamma   90.00
#
_symmetry.space_group_name_H-M   'P 1'
#
loop_
_entity.id
_entity.type
_entity.pdbx_description
1 polymer ?
#
loop_
_entity_poly.entity_id
_entity_poly.type
_entity_poly.pdbx_seq_one_letter_code
_entity_poly.pdbx_strand_id
1 'polypeptide(L)'
;MNRKLNRRQFLCTAAGAAASLAAAGATNGKPAGVAIVIDSADSVASSGAARWAAEELERALRERDVPARIYGNAVQAPASHLRILTAGIASPDAAAALNAAGARADAVPEALAFCQAKGSIWACGHDARGLTYALLELTDRVRHSDDPLAALVVPKPVIERPANSVRSVMRLFTSEIEDKPWFNDREMWPAYLSMLAAQRFNRFNLAFGIGYDFLTSVTDAYFLFAYPFLLSVPGYDVRVPQLPDAEREQNLEMLRYISEQTVARGMDFQLGIWTHGYRWSASPNPNCTIEGLTPEIHASYCRDAVRALLQAVPNISGITFRVHGESGVAEGSYDFWKALFADVATCGRKVEIDMHAKGMDQGMIDAALSSGQPVKISPKYWAEHLGMPYHQADIREQEQPTAGHEGAGLMKLSAGSRSFLRYGYGDLLREDRKWGVLHRVWPGTQRLLIWGDPIAAAAHSRAFSFCGSLGAEIMEPLSFKGRRGSGIAGSRCAYADNSLNPR
;
A
#
# COMPACT_ATOMS: atom_id res chain seq x y z
N MET A 1 21.50 -24.51 -32.83
CA MET A 1 22.17 -24.98 -31.60
C MET A 1 21.92 -23.95 -30.49
N ASN A 2 20.84 -24.14 -29.71
CA ASN A 2 20.47 -23.26 -28.59
C ASN A 2 21.09 -23.80 -27.30
N ARG A 3 22.16 -23.16 -26.81
CA ARG A 3 22.69 -23.45 -25.48
C ARG A 3 21.76 -22.80 -24.42
N LYS A 4 21.04 -23.61 -23.67
CA LYS A 4 20.35 -23.21 -22.45
C LYS A 4 21.39 -22.80 -21.42
N LEU A 5 21.42 -21.54 -21.04
CA LEU A 5 22.25 -21.05 -19.93
C LEU A 5 21.64 -21.56 -18.62
N ASN A 6 22.44 -22.24 -17.81
CA ASN A 6 22.07 -22.77 -16.51
C ASN A 6 22.15 -21.63 -15.46
N ARG A 7 21.23 -21.65 -14.49
CA ARG A 7 21.09 -20.66 -13.41
C ARG A 7 22.41 -20.34 -12.67
N ARG A 8 23.33 -21.31 -12.57
CA ARG A 8 24.69 -21.12 -12.02
C ARG A 8 25.58 -20.27 -12.94
N GLN A 9 25.40 -20.31 -14.25
CA GLN A 9 26.20 -19.53 -15.18
C GLN A 9 25.77 -18.07 -15.26
N PHE A 10 24.49 -17.77 -14.92
CA PHE A 10 24.02 -16.39 -14.82
C PHE A 10 24.59 -15.69 -13.58
N LEU A 11 24.77 -16.41 -12.48
CA LEU A 11 25.38 -15.88 -11.24
C LEU A 11 26.91 -15.75 -11.35
N CYS A 12 27.58 -16.58 -12.15
CA CYS A 12 29.02 -16.49 -12.37
C CYS A 12 29.46 -15.40 -13.33
N THR A 13 28.59 -14.95 -14.27
CA THR A 13 28.89 -13.82 -15.16
C THR A 13 28.81 -12.46 -14.45
N ALA A 14 28.05 -12.36 -13.34
CA ALA A 14 28.05 -11.18 -12.47
C ALA A 14 29.31 -11.04 -11.61
N ALA A 15 29.98 -12.16 -11.27
CA ALA A 15 31.19 -12.17 -10.46
C ALA A 15 32.49 -11.91 -11.27
N GLY A 16 32.45 -12.04 -12.61
CA GLY A 16 33.62 -11.90 -13.49
C GLY A 16 33.94 -10.47 -13.92
N ALA A 17 33.07 -9.49 -13.67
CA ALA A 17 33.27 -8.09 -14.08
C ALA A 17 33.92 -7.21 -13.00
N ALA A 18 34.20 -7.75 -11.81
CA ALA A 18 34.75 -6.99 -10.67
C ALA A 18 36.29 -6.81 -10.72
N ALA A 19 36.98 -7.30 -11.73
CA ALA A 19 38.47 -7.38 -11.72
C ALA A 19 39.22 -6.32 -12.53
N SER A 20 38.59 -5.29 -13.10
CA SER A 20 39.36 -4.33 -13.92
C SER A 20 38.87 -2.89 -13.92
N LEU A 21 38.68 -2.30 -12.70
CA LEU A 21 38.57 -0.83 -12.54
C LEU A 21 39.13 -0.37 -11.19
N ALA A 22 40.37 -0.73 -10.91
CA ALA A 22 41.18 -0.17 -9.83
C ALA A 22 42.24 0.75 -10.41
N ALA A 23 41.87 2.01 -10.72
CA ALA A 23 42.87 3.08 -10.87
C ALA A 23 42.20 4.44 -10.96
N ALA A 24 41.90 5.04 -9.81
CA ALA A 24 42.03 6.49 -9.55
C ALA A 24 41.76 6.75 -8.08
N GLY A 25 42.82 6.89 -7.27
CA GLY A 25 42.76 7.57 -5.97
C GLY A 25 42.19 6.82 -4.77
N ALA A 26 42.54 5.55 -4.61
CA ALA A 26 42.20 4.80 -3.38
C ALA A 26 43.39 4.80 -2.43
N THR A 27 43.20 5.31 -1.24
CA THR A 27 44.00 4.92 -0.05
C THR A 27 43.82 3.41 0.13
N ASN A 28 44.96 2.67 0.11
CA ASN A 28 45.01 1.20 0.15
C ASN A 28 44.54 0.63 1.52
N GLY A 29 43.28 0.70 1.87
CA GLY A 29 42.71 0.10 3.08
C GLY A 29 41.22 -0.11 2.95
N LYS A 30 40.73 -1.27 3.45
CA LYS A 30 39.28 -1.51 3.60
C LYS A 30 38.70 -0.38 4.48
N PRO A 31 37.56 0.22 4.15
CA PRO A 31 36.94 1.27 4.99
C PRO A 31 36.77 0.78 6.42
N ALA A 32 37.09 1.66 7.39
CA ALA A 32 36.97 1.32 8.83
C ALA A 32 35.49 1.24 9.27
N GLY A 33 34.57 1.74 8.46
CA GLY A 33 33.13 1.73 8.71
C GLY A 33 32.37 2.51 7.64
N VAL A 34 31.10 2.75 7.89
CA VAL A 34 30.19 3.49 7.00
C VAL A 34 29.66 4.73 7.72
N ALA A 35 29.69 5.86 7.06
CA ALA A 35 29.10 7.11 7.52
C ALA A 35 27.89 7.45 6.63
N ILE A 36 26.69 7.40 7.19
CA ILE A 36 25.45 7.80 6.51
C ILE A 36 25.24 9.27 6.83
N VAL A 37 25.17 10.14 5.82
CA VAL A 37 25.07 11.59 6.01
C VAL A 37 23.68 12.07 5.62
N ILE A 38 22.98 12.66 6.59
CA ILE A 38 21.65 13.25 6.41
C ILE A 38 21.79 14.75 6.67
N ASP A 39 21.81 15.54 5.61
CA ASP A 39 21.82 16.99 5.75
C ASP A 39 20.44 17.49 6.17
N SER A 40 20.36 18.19 7.29
CA SER A 40 19.12 18.79 7.79
C SER A 40 18.57 19.91 6.92
N ALA A 41 19.40 20.52 6.08
CA ALA A 41 19.00 21.55 5.12
C ALA A 41 18.31 20.98 3.87
N ASP A 42 18.54 19.71 3.55
CA ASP A 42 17.83 19.02 2.47
C ASP A 42 16.50 18.47 3.00
N SER A 43 15.39 19.02 2.54
CA SER A 43 14.04 18.64 3.00
C SER A 43 13.66 17.20 2.67
N VAL A 44 14.24 16.61 1.62
CA VAL A 44 14.04 15.21 1.24
C VAL A 44 14.82 14.30 2.18
N ALA A 45 16.10 14.58 2.39
CA ALA A 45 16.97 13.80 3.27
C ALA A 45 16.55 13.89 4.74
N SER A 46 16.10 15.04 5.20
CA SER A 46 15.68 15.27 6.59
C SER A 46 14.25 14.78 6.90
N SER A 47 13.52 14.27 5.92
CA SER A 47 12.17 13.71 6.12
C SER A 47 12.17 12.52 7.08
N GLY A 48 11.05 12.32 7.81
CA GLY A 48 10.92 11.22 8.78
C GLY A 48 11.15 9.84 8.17
N ALA A 49 10.58 9.59 6.98
CA ALA A 49 10.71 8.30 6.30
C ALA A 49 12.16 8.04 5.82
N ALA A 50 12.85 9.05 5.31
CA ALA A 50 14.25 8.90 4.89
C ALA A 50 15.17 8.67 6.11
N ARG A 51 14.92 9.35 7.23
CA ARG A 51 15.65 9.10 8.50
C ARG A 51 15.43 7.68 8.99
N TRP A 52 14.19 7.22 9.04
CA TRP A 52 13.88 5.83 9.38
C TRP A 52 14.62 4.84 8.47
N ALA A 53 14.63 5.04 7.15
CA ALA A 53 15.34 4.16 6.23
C ALA A 53 16.87 4.20 6.42
N ALA A 54 17.43 5.34 6.79
CA ALA A 54 18.85 5.45 7.14
C ALA A 54 19.18 4.69 8.44
N GLU A 55 18.29 4.71 9.43
CA GLU A 55 18.40 3.92 10.66
C GLU A 55 18.32 2.41 10.37
N GLU A 56 17.47 2.00 9.41
CA GLU A 56 17.42 0.61 8.94
C GLU A 56 18.74 0.18 8.28
N LEU A 57 19.34 1.05 7.48
CA LEU A 57 20.65 0.79 6.86
C LEU A 57 21.77 0.72 7.91
N GLU A 58 21.78 1.67 8.86
CA GLU A 58 22.73 1.65 9.97
C GLU A 58 22.64 0.37 10.78
N ARG A 59 21.42 -0.04 11.12
CA ARG A 59 21.16 -1.29 11.85
C ARG A 59 21.62 -2.51 11.07
N ALA A 60 21.27 -2.61 9.77
CA ALA A 60 21.68 -3.73 8.93
C ALA A 60 23.20 -3.86 8.81
N LEU A 61 23.93 -2.76 8.72
CA LEU A 61 25.39 -2.76 8.72
C LEU A 61 25.96 -3.26 10.04
N ARG A 62 25.41 -2.79 11.17
CA ARG A 62 25.85 -3.22 12.52
C ARG A 62 25.56 -4.70 12.79
N GLU A 63 24.41 -5.20 12.33
CA GLU A 63 24.04 -6.64 12.41
C GLU A 63 25.00 -7.54 11.59
N ARG A 64 25.76 -6.93 10.68
CA ARG A 64 26.78 -7.60 9.86
C ARG A 64 28.21 -7.20 10.26
N ASP A 65 28.41 -6.78 11.53
CA ASP A 65 29.71 -6.40 12.10
C ASP A 65 30.43 -5.27 11.35
N VAL A 66 29.71 -4.41 10.63
CA VAL A 66 30.25 -3.21 9.99
C VAL A 66 29.94 -1.98 10.86
N PRO A 67 30.95 -1.29 11.42
CA PRO A 67 30.72 -0.05 12.13
C PRO A 67 30.01 0.97 11.25
N ALA A 68 28.85 1.46 11.70
CA ALA A 68 28.06 2.42 10.95
C ALA A 68 27.47 3.48 11.89
N ARG A 69 27.36 4.72 11.39
CA ARG A 69 26.75 5.82 12.14
C ARG A 69 26.16 6.88 11.19
N ILE A 70 25.06 7.49 11.64
CA ILE A 70 24.40 8.61 10.97
C ILE A 70 25.05 9.94 11.46
N TYR A 71 25.33 10.83 10.51
CA TYR A 71 25.92 12.16 10.73
C TYR A 71 25.04 13.24 10.12
N GLY A 72 25.00 14.43 10.73
CA GLY A 72 24.24 15.57 10.25
C GLY A 72 24.87 16.30 9.06
N ASN A 73 26.18 16.11 8.82
CA ASN A 73 26.88 16.67 7.65
C ASN A 73 28.14 15.85 7.32
N ALA A 74 28.66 16.04 6.12
CA ALA A 74 29.80 15.27 5.61
C ALA A 74 31.14 15.61 6.32
N VAL A 75 31.25 16.78 6.93
CA VAL A 75 32.48 17.23 7.64
C VAL A 75 32.66 16.44 8.95
N GLN A 76 31.55 16.05 9.59
CA GLN A 76 31.57 15.25 10.82
C GLN A 76 31.93 13.78 10.58
N ALA A 77 31.80 13.31 9.35
CA ALA A 77 32.06 11.92 8.99
C ALA A 77 33.58 11.65 8.94
N PRO A 78 34.08 10.58 9.60
CA PRO A 78 35.49 10.22 9.55
C PRO A 78 35.98 9.97 8.14
N ALA A 79 37.19 10.46 7.82
CA ALA A 79 37.79 10.27 6.48
C ALA A 79 38.04 8.80 6.12
N SER A 80 38.21 7.93 7.14
CA SER A 80 38.41 6.48 6.99
C SER A 80 37.12 5.70 6.70
N HIS A 81 35.97 6.33 6.77
CA HIS A 81 34.68 5.67 6.53
C HIS A 81 34.22 5.86 5.08
N LEU A 82 33.56 4.82 4.55
CA LEU A 82 32.78 4.94 3.33
C LEU A 82 31.59 5.87 3.60
N ARG A 83 31.46 6.94 2.82
CA ARG A 83 30.37 7.91 2.99
C ARG A 83 29.20 7.57 2.09
N ILE A 84 28.00 7.54 2.66
CA ILE A 84 26.73 7.49 1.95
C ILE A 84 26.07 8.85 2.16
N LEU A 85 26.02 9.66 1.10
CA LEU A 85 25.44 11.00 1.12
C LEU A 85 24.00 10.91 0.64
N THR A 86 23.04 11.37 1.45
CA THR A 86 21.62 11.35 1.13
C THR A 86 21.15 12.72 0.70
N ALA A 87 20.36 12.81 -0.37
CA ALA A 87 19.85 14.09 -0.85
C ALA A 87 18.60 13.95 -1.74
N GLY A 88 17.87 15.04 -1.92
CA GLY A 88 16.94 15.20 -3.02
C GLY A 88 17.68 15.27 -4.36
N ILE A 89 17.14 14.68 -5.44
CA ILE A 89 17.78 14.74 -6.78
C ILE A 89 17.89 16.17 -7.32
N ALA A 90 17.08 17.09 -6.82
CA ALA A 90 17.12 18.51 -7.19
C ALA A 90 18.21 19.29 -6.44
N SER A 91 18.87 18.71 -5.46
CA SER A 91 19.98 19.31 -4.73
C SER A 91 21.16 19.53 -5.70
N PRO A 92 21.82 20.70 -5.69
CA PRO A 92 22.92 20.98 -6.61
C PRO A 92 24.06 19.95 -6.54
N ASP A 93 24.41 19.52 -5.33
CA ASP A 93 25.48 18.55 -5.10
C ASP A 93 25.10 17.14 -5.62
N ALA A 94 23.87 16.71 -5.37
CA ALA A 94 23.35 15.44 -5.88
C ALA A 94 23.28 15.46 -7.41
N ALA A 95 22.76 16.55 -8.00
CA ALA A 95 22.72 16.71 -9.45
C ALA A 95 24.12 16.70 -10.09
N ALA A 96 25.09 17.37 -9.47
CA ALA A 96 26.46 17.35 -9.92
C ALA A 96 27.10 15.95 -9.83
N ALA A 97 26.83 15.21 -8.73
CA ALA A 97 27.32 13.84 -8.55
C ALA A 97 26.72 12.87 -9.57
N LEU A 98 25.42 12.94 -9.81
CA LEU A 98 24.70 12.12 -10.79
C LEU A 98 25.22 12.42 -12.22
N ASN A 99 25.36 13.70 -12.59
CA ASN A 99 25.90 14.09 -13.89
C ASN A 99 27.33 13.60 -14.07
N ALA A 100 28.19 13.71 -13.05
CA ALA A 100 29.54 13.20 -13.10
C ALA A 100 29.62 11.67 -13.27
N ALA A 101 28.62 10.95 -12.78
CA ALA A 101 28.46 9.53 -12.97
C ALA A 101 27.77 9.16 -14.30
N GLY A 102 27.42 10.14 -15.14
CA GLY A 102 26.71 9.92 -16.41
C GLY A 102 25.23 9.53 -16.21
N ALA A 103 24.64 9.91 -15.09
CA ALA A 103 23.26 9.57 -14.72
C ALA A 103 22.35 10.78 -14.77
N ARG A 104 21.11 10.57 -15.17
CA ARG A 104 20.03 11.56 -15.07
C ARG A 104 18.81 10.91 -14.46
N ALA A 105 18.47 11.31 -13.24
CA ALA A 105 17.28 10.83 -12.58
C ALA A 105 16.02 11.52 -13.13
N ASP A 106 14.92 10.78 -13.17
CA ASP A 106 13.63 11.32 -13.58
C ASP A 106 13.02 12.18 -12.46
N ALA A 107 12.44 13.33 -12.82
CA ALA A 107 11.74 14.21 -11.89
C ALA A 107 10.26 13.79 -11.75
N VAL A 108 10.03 12.57 -11.29
CA VAL A 108 8.70 12.00 -11.07
C VAL A 108 8.58 11.47 -9.64
N PRO A 109 7.39 11.44 -9.05
CA PRO A 109 7.20 10.91 -7.70
C PRO A 109 7.84 9.54 -7.50
N GLU A 110 8.46 9.36 -6.35
CA GLU A 110 9.12 8.12 -5.92
C GLU A 110 10.32 7.68 -6.79
N ALA A 111 10.77 8.49 -7.75
CA ALA A 111 12.00 8.19 -8.46
C ALA A 111 13.20 8.22 -7.53
N LEU A 112 14.09 7.28 -7.72
CA LEU A 112 15.33 7.15 -6.96
C LEU A 112 16.54 7.09 -7.90
N ALA A 113 17.67 7.49 -7.36
CA ALA A 113 18.96 7.27 -8.02
C ALA A 113 20.04 7.04 -6.96
N PHE A 114 20.99 6.18 -7.26
CA PHE A 114 22.23 6.12 -6.51
C PHE A 114 23.42 5.87 -7.44
N CYS A 115 24.52 6.49 -7.10
CA CYS A 115 25.76 6.41 -7.88
C CYS A 115 26.98 6.54 -6.95
N GLN A 116 28.13 6.22 -7.49
CA GLN A 116 29.41 6.49 -6.84
C GLN A 116 30.08 7.68 -7.50
N ALA A 117 30.40 8.70 -6.74
CA ALA A 117 31.10 9.90 -7.20
C ALA A 117 32.02 10.44 -6.12
N LYS A 118 33.24 10.87 -6.50
CA LYS A 118 34.24 11.47 -5.59
C LYS A 118 34.50 10.65 -4.32
N GLY A 119 34.55 9.32 -4.42
CA GLY A 119 34.82 8.41 -3.29
C GLY A 119 33.64 8.23 -2.31
N SER A 120 32.48 8.74 -2.64
CA SER A 120 31.25 8.60 -1.84
C SER A 120 30.14 7.95 -2.67
N ILE A 121 29.21 7.29 -1.97
CA ILE A 121 27.95 6.83 -2.54
C ILE A 121 26.92 7.94 -2.34
N TRP A 122 26.22 8.30 -3.41
CA TRP A 122 25.09 9.21 -3.37
C TRP A 122 23.80 8.41 -3.46
N ALA A 123 22.97 8.48 -2.44
CA ALA A 123 21.61 7.94 -2.43
C ALA A 123 20.63 9.11 -2.54
N CYS A 124 19.88 9.16 -3.63
CA CYS A 124 19.05 10.31 -3.98
C CYS A 124 17.59 9.89 -4.25
N GLY A 125 16.65 10.76 -3.90
CA GLY A 125 15.23 10.60 -4.21
C GLY A 125 14.65 11.86 -4.82
N HIS A 126 13.66 11.71 -5.71
CA HIS A 126 12.87 12.87 -6.15
C HIS A 126 12.09 13.51 -4.98
N ASP A 127 11.61 12.67 -4.10
CA ASP A 127 10.90 12.99 -2.87
C ASP A 127 11.38 12.10 -1.72
N ALA A 128 10.79 12.30 -0.55
CA ALA A 128 11.11 11.53 0.65
C ALA A 128 10.97 10.01 0.42
N ARG A 129 9.96 9.58 -0.34
CA ARG A 129 9.67 8.17 -0.60
C ARG A 129 10.70 7.56 -1.56
N GLY A 130 11.09 8.30 -2.60
CA GLY A 130 12.17 7.87 -3.51
C GLY A 130 13.50 7.69 -2.79
N LEU A 131 13.86 8.61 -1.88
CA LEU A 131 15.07 8.46 -1.07
C LEU A 131 14.96 7.28 -0.07
N THR A 132 13.80 7.11 0.54
CA THR A 132 13.53 5.94 1.40
C THR A 132 13.81 4.64 0.65
N TYR A 133 13.33 4.52 -0.58
CA TYR A 133 13.58 3.32 -1.39
C TYR A 133 15.04 3.16 -1.80
N ALA A 134 15.77 4.25 -2.07
CA ALA A 134 17.19 4.17 -2.34
C ALA A 134 17.98 3.62 -1.14
N LEU A 135 17.65 4.06 0.08
CA LEU A 135 18.28 3.59 1.31
C LEU A 135 17.89 2.14 1.64
N LEU A 136 16.64 1.77 1.45
CA LEU A 136 16.18 0.39 1.66
C LEU A 136 16.80 -0.58 0.64
N GLU A 137 17.05 -0.15 -0.60
CA GLU A 137 17.80 -0.95 -1.56
C GLU A 137 19.24 -1.23 -1.08
N LEU A 138 19.92 -0.22 -0.56
CA LEU A 138 21.25 -0.42 0.02
C LEU A 138 21.19 -1.34 1.26
N THR A 139 20.12 -1.22 2.05
CA THR A 139 19.87 -2.08 3.21
C THR A 139 19.72 -3.55 2.80
N ASP A 140 18.94 -3.82 1.77
CA ASP A 140 18.73 -5.18 1.26
C ASP A 140 20.02 -5.77 0.67
N ARG A 141 20.82 -4.99 -0.04
CA ARG A 141 22.12 -5.41 -0.51
C ARG A 141 23.04 -5.83 0.65
N VAL A 142 23.08 -5.04 1.71
CA VAL A 142 23.87 -5.35 2.92
C VAL A 142 23.38 -6.64 3.59
N ARG A 143 22.07 -6.80 3.75
CA ARG A 143 21.47 -7.96 4.44
C ARG A 143 21.69 -9.27 3.69
N HIS A 144 21.68 -9.26 2.37
CA HIS A 144 21.67 -10.45 1.53
C HIS A 144 23.01 -10.75 0.86
N SER A 145 24.08 -10.03 1.18
CA SER A 145 25.41 -10.25 0.63
C SER A 145 26.32 -10.95 1.63
N ASP A 146 27.26 -11.73 1.14
CA ASP A 146 28.33 -12.32 1.95
C ASP A 146 29.34 -11.25 2.42
N ASP A 147 29.62 -10.22 1.61
CA ASP A 147 30.45 -9.06 1.96
C ASP A 147 29.61 -7.77 1.94
N PRO A 148 29.17 -7.26 3.11
CA PRO A 148 28.34 -6.06 3.22
C PRO A 148 28.95 -4.79 2.60
N LEU A 149 30.28 -4.63 2.70
CA LEU A 149 30.94 -3.45 2.14
C LEU A 149 31.08 -3.55 0.61
N ALA A 150 31.35 -4.74 0.07
CA ALA A 150 31.36 -4.96 -1.37
C ALA A 150 29.96 -4.78 -1.98
N ALA A 151 28.90 -5.11 -1.25
CA ALA A 151 27.52 -4.93 -1.66
C ALA A 151 27.10 -3.45 -1.85
N LEU A 152 27.79 -2.55 -1.16
CA LEU A 152 27.59 -1.10 -1.29
C LEU A 152 28.32 -0.50 -2.50
N VAL A 153 29.18 -1.24 -3.17
CA VAL A 153 29.85 -0.76 -4.38
C VAL A 153 28.82 -0.58 -5.51
N VAL A 154 28.81 0.61 -6.11
CA VAL A 154 27.90 0.98 -7.19
C VAL A 154 28.70 1.18 -8.48
N PRO A 155 29.01 0.11 -9.24
CA PRO A 155 29.87 0.21 -10.42
C PRO A 155 29.22 0.97 -11.58
N LYS A 156 27.89 0.99 -11.61
CA LYS A 156 27.09 1.78 -12.56
C LYS A 156 25.98 2.48 -11.80
N PRO A 157 25.61 3.70 -12.19
CA PRO A 157 24.46 4.37 -11.60
C PRO A 157 23.20 3.53 -11.71
N VAL A 158 22.38 3.54 -10.65
CA VAL A 158 21.06 2.96 -10.62
C VAL A 158 20.06 4.08 -10.66
N ILE A 159 19.12 4.01 -11.58
CA ILE A 159 18.03 4.98 -11.72
C ILE A 159 16.75 4.17 -11.87
N GLU A 160 15.80 4.38 -10.98
CA GLU A 160 14.54 3.66 -10.98
C GLU A 160 13.38 4.62 -10.72
N ARG A 161 12.23 4.26 -11.27
CA ARG A 161 10.95 4.91 -11.01
C ARG A 161 9.84 3.86 -10.99
N PRO A 162 8.77 4.06 -10.23
CA PRO A 162 7.67 3.12 -10.21
C PRO A 162 6.89 3.14 -11.54
N ALA A 163 6.51 1.98 -12.04
CA ALA A 163 5.59 1.85 -13.16
C ALA A 163 4.13 2.13 -12.74
N ASN A 164 3.80 1.84 -11.49
CA ASN A 164 2.48 2.04 -10.89
C ASN A 164 2.58 3.01 -9.72
N SER A 165 1.76 4.05 -9.72
CA SER A 165 1.76 5.10 -8.69
C SER A 165 1.20 4.61 -7.35
N VAL A 166 0.36 3.56 -7.34
CA VAL A 166 -0.18 2.96 -6.13
C VAL A 166 0.18 1.48 -6.06
N ARG A 167 0.83 1.11 -4.99
CA ARG A 167 1.20 -0.27 -4.64
C ARG A 167 0.75 -0.49 -3.20
N SER A 168 -0.46 -1.03 -3.05
CA SER A 168 -1.17 -1.13 -1.77
C SER A 168 -1.30 -2.57 -1.30
N VAL A 169 -1.22 -2.77 0.00
CA VAL A 169 -1.63 -4.02 0.65
C VAL A 169 -2.81 -3.71 1.55
N MET A 170 -3.85 -4.54 1.47
CA MET A 170 -5.01 -4.49 2.33
C MET A 170 -5.00 -5.66 3.30
N ARG A 171 -5.01 -5.36 4.59
CA ARG A 171 -5.19 -6.33 5.68
C ARG A 171 -6.56 -6.17 6.30
N LEU A 172 -7.26 -7.29 6.43
CA LEU A 172 -8.65 -7.34 6.85
C LEU A 172 -8.78 -7.80 8.28
N PHE A 173 -9.61 -7.11 9.05
CA PHE A 173 -10.13 -7.64 10.30
C PHE A 173 -11.48 -8.30 10.03
N THR A 174 -11.58 -9.59 10.23
CA THR A 174 -12.78 -10.40 9.91
C THR A 174 -13.22 -11.31 11.04
N SER A 175 -12.40 -11.51 12.05
CA SER A 175 -12.70 -12.37 13.19
C SER A 175 -12.13 -11.81 14.48
N GLU A 176 -12.96 -11.71 15.51
CA GLU A 176 -12.52 -11.29 16.84
C GLU A 176 -11.42 -12.22 17.38
N ILE A 177 -11.63 -13.52 17.26
CA ILE A 177 -10.71 -14.53 17.82
C ILE A 177 -9.39 -14.57 17.09
N GLU A 178 -9.41 -14.54 15.76
CA GLU A 178 -8.20 -14.67 14.95
C GLU A 178 -7.45 -13.34 14.78
N ASP A 179 -8.19 -12.22 14.68
CA ASP A 179 -7.60 -10.95 14.24
C ASP A 179 -7.31 -9.97 15.39
N LYS A 180 -8.04 -10.02 16.48
CA LYS A 180 -7.81 -9.17 17.66
C LYS A 180 -6.40 -9.31 18.27
N PRO A 181 -5.79 -10.51 18.32
CA PRO A 181 -4.43 -10.67 18.81
C PRO A 181 -3.39 -9.89 17.99
N TRP A 182 -3.42 -9.98 16.66
CA TRP A 182 -2.46 -9.22 15.84
C TRP A 182 -2.81 -7.74 15.75
N PHE A 183 -4.09 -7.36 15.80
CA PHE A 183 -4.51 -5.97 15.79
C PHE A 183 -3.90 -5.21 16.96
N ASN A 184 -3.89 -5.79 18.16
CA ASN A 184 -3.36 -5.19 19.37
C ASN A 184 -1.85 -5.42 19.58
N ASP A 185 -1.15 -6.07 18.68
CA ASP A 185 0.26 -6.39 18.82
C ASP A 185 1.16 -5.22 18.38
N ARG A 186 1.53 -4.37 19.32
CA ARG A 186 2.39 -3.20 19.07
C ARG A 186 3.79 -3.56 18.56
N GLU A 187 4.28 -4.76 18.80
CA GLU A 187 5.59 -5.21 18.30
C GLU A 187 5.50 -5.69 16.85
N MET A 188 4.37 -6.28 16.48
CA MET A 188 4.14 -6.76 15.12
C MET A 188 4.13 -5.63 14.11
N TRP A 189 3.44 -4.54 14.39
CA TRP A 189 3.17 -3.49 13.42
C TRP A 189 4.43 -2.82 12.84
N PRO A 190 5.42 -2.41 13.65
CA PRO A 190 6.66 -1.88 13.11
C PRO A 190 7.38 -2.84 12.18
N ALA A 191 7.47 -4.12 12.55
CA ALA A 191 8.13 -5.14 11.74
C ALA A 191 7.38 -5.42 10.43
N TYR A 192 6.06 -5.57 10.49
CA TYR A 192 5.20 -5.81 9.34
C TYR A 192 5.24 -4.66 8.34
N LEU A 193 5.07 -3.42 8.82
CA LEU A 193 5.07 -2.23 7.96
C LEU A 193 6.46 -1.94 7.39
N SER A 194 7.55 -2.23 8.13
CA SER A 194 8.91 -2.14 7.60
C SER A 194 9.15 -3.14 6.47
N MET A 195 8.61 -4.35 6.59
CA MET A 195 8.65 -5.34 5.52
C MET A 195 7.93 -4.83 4.26
N LEU A 196 6.74 -4.25 4.41
CA LEU A 196 6.00 -3.68 3.27
C LEU A 196 6.77 -2.54 2.60
N ALA A 197 7.32 -1.61 3.38
CA ALA A 197 8.10 -0.49 2.86
C ALA A 197 9.38 -0.97 2.13
N ALA A 198 10.08 -1.98 2.68
CA ALA A 198 11.25 -2.57 2.05
C ALA A 198 10.93 -3.22 0.69
N GLN A 199 9.70 -3.68 0.52
CA GLN A 199 9.20 -4.21 -0.74
C GLN A 199 8.55 -3.15 -1.63
N ARG A 200 8.73 -1.88 -1.27
CA ARG A 200 8.28 -0.70 -2.02
C ARG A 200 6.77 -0.56 -2.15
N PHE A 201 6.01 -1.15 -1.25
CA PHE A 201 4.62 -0.73 -1.08
C PHE A 201 4.57 0.69 -0.55
N ASN A 202 3.67 1.49 -1.12
CA ASN A 202 3.53 2.90 -0.75
C ASN A 202 2.19 3.22 -0.08
N ARG A 203 1.34 2.21 0.11
CA ARG A 203 0.08 2.34 0.83
C ARG A 203 -0.23 1.07 1.61
N PHE A 204 -0.73 1.25 2.82
CA PHE A 204 -1.30 0.20 3.64
C PHE A 204 -2.77 0.53 3.92
N ASN A 205 -3.66 -0.43 3.68
CA ASN A 205 -5.10 -0.33 3.90
C ASN A 205 -5.51 -1.32 5.00
N LEU A 206 -5.94 -0.79 6.16
CA LEU A 206 -6.56 -1.59 7.20
C LEU A 206 -8.07 -1.58 6.97
N ALA A 207 -8.68 -2.75 6.80
CA ALA A 207 -10.09 -2.82 6.44
C ALA A 207 -10.92 -3.56 7.48
N PHE A 208 -12.07 -2.98 7.78
CA PHE A 208 -13.11 -3.51 8.66
C PHE A 208 -14.41 -3.78 7.90
N GLY A 209 -15.22 -4.68 8.42
CA GLY A 209 -16.58 -4.90 7.94
C GLY A 209 -16.70 -5.70 6.66
N ILE A 210 -15.70 -6.48 6.28
CA ILE A 210 -15.87 -7.42 5.18
C ILE A 210 -16.62 -8.65 5.68
N GLY A 211 -17.91 -8.72 5.35
CA GLY A 211 -18.75 -9.89 5.48
C GLY A 211 -19.07 -10.46 4.10
N TYR A 212 -19.16 -11.78 4.01
CA TYR A 212 -19.51 -12.47 2.77
C TYR A 212 -21.01 -12.74 2.63
N ASP A 213 -21.71 -12.73 3.74
CA ASP A 213 -23.14 -13.00 3.78
C ASP A 213 -23.87 -11.68 4.07
N PHE A 214 -24.71 -11.24 3.19
CA PHE A 214 -25.58 -10.05 3.24
C PHE A 214 -26.23 -9.74 4.61
N LEU A 215 -25.47 -9.79 5.70
CA LEU A 215 -25.90 -9.65 7.09
C LEU A 215 -26.95 -10.69 7.53
N THR A 216 -27.00 -11.83 6.86
CA THR A 216 -28.02 -12.88 7.10
C THR A 216 -27.52 -14.03 7.96
N SER A 217 -26.20 -14.20 8.10
CA SER A 217 -25.58 -15.29 8.85
C SER A 217 -24.36 -14.83 9.63
N VAL A 218 -24.46 -13.66 10.25
CA VAL A 218 -23.37 -13.04 11.02
C VAL A 218 -23.22 -13.76 12.36
N THR A 219 -22.07 -14.36 12.58
CA THR A 219 -21.69 -14.96 13.87
C THR A 219 -20.64 -14.13 14.59
N ASP A 220 -19.72 -13.53 13.82
CA ASP A 220 -18.71 -12.61 14.32
C ASP A 220 -18.98 -11.21 13.76
N ALA A 221 -19.44 -10.32 14.65
CA ALA A 221 -19.82 -8.96 14.32
C ALA A 221 -18.82 -7.93 14.86
N TYR A 222 -17.70 -8.38 15.43
CA TYR A 222 -16.67 -7.48 15.93
C TYR A 222 -16.04 -6.69 14.76
N PHE A 223 -16.11 -5.38 14.81
CA PHE A 223 -15.75 -4.46 13.71
C PHE A 223 -16.57 -4.61 12.41
N LEU A 224 -17.68 -5.35 12.42
CA LEU A 224 -18.50 -5.46 11.21
C LEU A 224 -19.11 -4.10 10.85
N PHE A 225 -19.76 -3.42 11.78
CA PHE A 225 -20.13 -2.00 11.72
C PHE A 225 -19.16 -1.21 12.58
N ALA A 226 -18.06 -0.75 11.99
CA ALA A 226 -16.83 -0.41 12.72
C ALA A 226 -16.93 0.82 13.65
N TYR A 227 -17.81 1.78 13.38
CA TYR A 227 -17.82 3.07 14.08
C TYR A 227 -17.92 2.97 15.59
N PRO A 228 -18.93 2.29 16.20
CA PRO A 228 -19.08 2.25 17.66
C PRO A 228 -18.05 1.36 18.36
N PHE A 229 -17.26 0.61 17.61
CA PHE A 229 -16.10 -0.13 18.14
C PHE A 229 -14.85 0.76 18.30
N LEU A 230 -14.85 1.93 17.68
CA LEU A 230 -13.70 2.86 17.66
C LEU A 230 -13.98 4.13 18.46
N LEU A 231 -15.22 4.64 18.43
CA LEU A 231 -15.54 5.94 19.04
C LEU A 231 -17.02 6.05 19.45
N SER A 232 -17.27 6.93 20.40
CA SER A 232 -18.61 7.42 20.70
C SER A 232 -18.85 8.72 19.93
N VAL A 233 -19.93 8.78 19.16
CA VAL A 233 -20.26 9.95 18.34
C VAL A 233 -21.13 10.90 19.16
N PRO A 234 -20.72 12.15 19.40
CA PRO A 234 -21.50 13.10 20.16
C PRO A 234 -22.90 13.31 19.57
N GLY A 235 -23.91 13.34 20.43
CA GLY A 235 -25.32 13.51 20.03
C GLY A 235 -26.06 12.21 19.68
N TYR A 236 -25.39 11.06 19.77
CA TYR A 236 -26.00 9.75 19.51
C TYR A 236 -25.72 8.78 20.68
N ASP A 237 -26.73 8.02 21.07
CA ASP A 237 -26.59 6.90 22.04
C ASP A 237 -26.39 5.57 21.29
N VAL A 238 -25.47 5.55 20.35
CA VAL A 238 -25.14 4.34 19.57
C VAL A 238 -23.97 3.62 20.23
N ARG A 239 -24.18 2.36 20.59
CA ARG A 239 -23.19 1.57 21.32
C ARG A 239 -23.23 0.09 20.95
N VAL A 240 -22.19 -0.60 21.35
CA VAL A 240 -22.06 -2.07 21.33
C VAL A 240 -22.12 -2.52 22.79
N PRO A 241 -23.23 -3.11 23.29
CA PRO A 241 -23.35 -3.49 24.70
C PRO A 241 -22.30 -4.48 25.19
N GLN A 242 -21.79 -5.30 24.29
CA GLN A 242 -20.78 -6.32 24.57
C GLN A 242 -19.34 -5.75 24.61
N LEU A 243 -19.15 -4.47 24.24
CA LEU A 243 -17.82 -3.83 24.17
C LEU A 243 -17.64 -2.87 25.36
N PRO A 244 -16.71 -3.13 26.28
CA PRO A 244 -16.35 -2.16 27.31
C PRO A 244 -15.79 -0.85 26.74
N ASP A 245 -16.06 0.27 27.38
CA ASP A 245 -15.53 1.57 26.95
C ASP A 245 -14.01 1.61 26.85
N ALA A 246 -13.32 0.99 27.81
CA ALA A 246 -11.85 0.89 27.78
C ALA A 246 -11.32 0.14 26.56
N GLU A 247 -12.04 -0.87 26.09
CA GLU A 247 -11.67 -1.61 24.87
C GLU A 247 -11.93 -0.76 23.62
N ARG A 248 -13.04 -0.02 23.58
CA ARG A 248 -13.29 0.94 22.49
C ARG A 248 -12.17 1.98 22.38
N GLU A 249 -11.77 2.54 23.52
CA GLU A 249 -10.66 3.50 23.57
C GLU A 249 -9.34 2.88 23.11
N GLN A 250 -9.04 1.66 23.56
CA GLN A 250 -7.89 0.90 23.10
C GLN A 250 -7.92 0.65 21.60
N ASN A 251 -9.06 0.31 21.02
CA ASN A 251 -9.20 0.10 19.58
C ASN A 251 -8.88 1.38 18.79
N LEU A 252 -9.35 2.54 19.23
CA LEU A 252 -9.03 3.81 18.60
C LEU A 252 -7.55 4.15 18.75
N GLU A 253 -6.97 3.91 19.92
CA GLU A 253 -5.54 4.14 20.15
C GLU A 253 -4.69 3.25 19.25
N MET A 254 -5.06 1.98 19.08
CA MET A 254 -4.36 1.07 18.16
C MET A 254 -4.48 1.52 16.71
N LEU A 255 -5.64 1.99 16.29
CA LEU A 255 -5.83 2.53 14.94
C LEU A 255 -4.92 3.75 14.70
N ARG A 256 -4.81 4.67 15.68
CA ARG A 256 -3.86 5.80 15.64
C ARG A 256 -2.42 5.32 15.51
N TYR A 257 -2.03 4.41 16.40
CA TYR A 257 -0.68 3.83 16.40
C TYR A 257 -0.32 3.18 15.05
N ILE A 258 -1.22 2.38 14.49
CA ILE A 258 -1.01 1.74 13.19
C ILE A 258 -0.83 2.78 12.08
N SER A 259 -1.65 3.84 12.09
CA SER A 259 -1.56 4.92 11.13
C SER A 259 -0.23 5.69 11.23
N GLU A 260 0.22 5.97 12.44
CA GLU A 260 1.52 6.63 12.72
C GLU A 260 2.70 5.79 12.25
N GLN A 261 2.67 4.48 12.56
CA GLN A 261 3.71 3.55 12.13
C GLN A 261 3.76 3.40 10.60
N THR A 262 2.62 3.51 9.92
CA THR A 262 2.52 3.49 8.46
C THR A 262 3.18 4.73 7.86
N VAL A 263 2.79 5.91 8.33
CA VAL A 263 3.30 7.21 7.82
C VAL A 263 4.80 7.38 8.12
N ALA A 264 5.26 6.92 9.28
CA ALA A 264 6.67 6.96 9.66
C ALA A 264 7.57 6.21 8.66
N ARG A 265 7.04 5.25 7.92
CA ARG A 265 7.72 4.48 6.87
C ARG A 265 7.51 5.02 5.46
N GLY A 266 6.91 6.21 5.34
CA GLY A 266 6.64 6.85 4.05
C GLY A 266 5.46 6.26 3.29
N MET A 267 4.62 5.45 3.91
CA MET A 267 3.42 4.89 3.30
C MET A 267 2.18 5.73 3.63
N ASP A 268 1.23 5.77 2.70
CA ASP A 268 -0.09 6.32 2.94
C ASP A 268 -0.92 5.32 3.77
N PHE A 269 -1.66 5.82 4.75
CA PHE A 269 -2.58 5.00 5.53
C PHE A 269 -3.99 5.14 5.00
N GLN A 270 -4.56 4.04 4.51
CA GLN A 270 -5.95 3.93 4.06
C GLN A 270 -6.78 3.13 5.05
N LEU A 271 -8.02 3.53 5.25
CA LEU A 271 -8.97 2.80 6.07
C LEU A 271 -10.10 2.24 5.20
N GLY A 272 -10.36 0.95 5.30
CA GLY A 272 -11.50 0.32 4.63
C GLY A 272 -12.68 0.20 5.60
N ILE A 273 -13.82 0.79 5.24
CA ILE A 273 -15.09 0.63 5.95
C ILE A 273 -16.09 0.00 4.98
N TRP A 274 -16.20 -1.31 5.06
CA TRP A 274 -16.90 -2.09 4.05
C TRP A 274 -18.39 -2.28 4.34
N THR A 275 -18.78 -2.28 5.62
CA THR A 275 -20.17 -2.48 6.03
C THR A 275 -20.70 -1.24 6.74
N HIS A 276 -21.85 -0.78 6.29
CA HIS A 276 -22.64 0.31 6.88
C HIS A 276 -24.00 -0.17 7.36
N GLY A 277 -24.35 -1.42 7.11
CA GLY A 277 -25.50 -2.07 7.73
C GLY A 277 -25.19 -2.40 9.19
N TYR A 278 -26.18 -2.23 10.05
CA TYR A 278 -26.07 -2.40 11.50
C TYR A 278 -27.06 -3.42 12.07
N ARG A 279 -27.88 -4.04 11.22
CA ARG A 279 -28.88 -5.03 11.62
C ARG A 279 -28.57 -6.38 11.01
N TRP A 280 -28.37 -7.37 11.83
CA TRP A 280 -28.20 -8.77 11.48
C TRP A 280 -29.11 -9.68 12.31
N SER A 281 -30.35 -9.23 12.49
CA SER A 281 -31.35 -9.89 13.33
C SER A 281 -31.74 -11.30 12.86
N ALA A 282 -31.47 -11.65 11.60
CA ALA A 282 -31.67 -13.00 11.11
C ALA A 282 -30.51 -13.96 11.47
N SER A 283 -29.42 -13.44 12.01
CA SER A 283 -28.25 -14.24 12.38
C SER A 283 -28.45 -14.87 13.77
N PRO A 284 -28.24 -16.18 13.91
CA PRO A 284 -28.32 -16.82 15.23
C PRO A 284 -27.08 -16.46 16.06
N ASN A 285 -27.31 -15.91 17.25
CA ASN A 285 -26.29 -15.66 18.28
C ASN A 285 -25.04 -14.87 17.80
N PRO A 286 -25.17 -13.67 17.23
CA PRO A 286 -24.00 -12.85 16.94
C PRO A 286 -23.28 -12.47 18.23
N ASN A 287 -21.93 -12.43 18.18
CA ASN A 287 -21.13 -12.04 19.37
C ASN A 287 -21.29 -10.58 19.77
N CYS A 288 -21.71 -9.70 18.85
CA CYS A 288 -21.96 -8.29 19.10
C CYS A 288 -23.25 -7.81 18.43
N THR A 289 -23.88 -6.80 19.02
CA THR A 289 -25.06 -6.11 18.48
C THR A 289 -24.88 -4.60 18.54
N ILE A 290 -25.62 -3.88 17.71
CA ILE A 290 -25.63 -2.41 17.72
C ILE A 290 -26.95 -1.95 18.33
N GLU A 291 -26.89 -1.13 19.39
CA GLU A 291 -28.02 -0.50 20.02
C GLU A 291 -28.03 1.02 19.77
N GLY A 292 -29.19 1.63 19.91
CA GLY A 292 -29.39 3.08 19.79
C GLY A 292 -29.41 3.60 18.35
N LEU A 293 -29.16 2.78 17.32
CA LEU A 293 -29.21 3.19 15.92
C LEU A 293 -30.55 2.80 15.28
N THR A 294 -31.23 3.79 14.69
CA THR A 294 -32.49 3.59 13.97
C THR A 294 -32.36 3.98 12.50
N PRO A 295 -33.30 3.58 11.63
CA PRO A 295 -33.24 3.96 10.21
C PRO A 295 -33.24 5.48 9.98
N GLU A 296 -33.93 6.22 10.82
CA GLU A 296 -34.10 7.68 10.72
C GLU A 296 -32.79 8.43 10.96
N ILE A 297 -31.94 7.92 11.85
CA ILE A 297 -30.66 8.55 12.20
C ILE A 297 -29.46 7.84 11.56
N HIS A 298 -29.65 6.75 10.84
CA HIS A 298 -28.57 5.93 10.32
C HIS A 298 -27.60 6.73 9.42
N ALA A 299 -28.11 7.45 8.42
CA ALA A 299 -27.28 8.24 7.51
C ALA A 299 -26.53 9.37 8.24
N SER A 300 -27.24 10.10 9.13
CA SER A 300 -26.63 11.19 9.90
C SER A 300 -25.57 10.68 10.87
N TYR A 301 -25.83 9.54 11.54
CA TYR A 301 -24.85 8.91 12.41
C TYR A 301 -23.59 8.51 11.64
N CYS A 302 -23.72 7.78 10.53
CA CYS A 302 -22.56 7.34 9.74
C CYS A 302 -21.75 8.54 9.20
N ARG A 303 -22.44 9.61 8.76
CA ARG A 303 -21.82 10.86 8.35
C ARG A 303 -20.98 11.47 9.47
N ASP A 304 -21.57 11.68 10.65
CA ASP A 304 -20.89 12.31 11.79
C ASP A 304 -19.79 11.42 12.36
N ALA A 305 -19.97 10.09 12.30
CA ALA A 305 -18.98 9.11 12.69
C ALA A 305 -17.72 9.13 11.79
N VAL A 306 -17.89 9.23 10.47
CA VAL A 306 -16.76 9.39 9.54
C VAL A 306 -15.98 10.66 9.84
N ARG A 307 -16.67 11.78 10.06
CA ARG A 307 -16.04 13.05 10.45
C ARG A 307 -15.23 12.90 11.73
N ALA A 308 -15.85 12.37 12.79
CA ALA A 308 -15.21 12.16 14.08
C ALA A 308 -13.97 11.24 13.95
N LEU A 309 -14.08 10.20 13.16
CA LEU A 309 -12.97 9.27 12.89
C LEU A 309 -11.80 9.95 12.17
N LEU A 310 -12.07 10.73 11.13
CA LEU A 310 -11.05 11.47 10.40
C LEU A 310 -10.36 12.54 11.24
N GLN A 311 -11.07 13.13 12.21
CA GLN A 311 -10.51 14.06 13.22
C GLN A 311 -9.65 13.30 14.24
N ALA A 312 -10.12 12.14 14.68
CA ALA A 312 -9.44 11.33 15.69
C ALA A 312 -8.17 10.65 15.15
N VAL A 313 -8.11 10.36 13.84
CA VAL A 313 -6.98 9.69 13.18
C VAL A 313 -6.56 10.49 11.94
N PRO A 314 -5.79 11.59 12.13
CA PRO A 314 -5.45 12.53 11.06
C PRO A 314 -4.57 11.94 9.95
N ASN A 315 -3.91 10.83 10.19
CA ASN A 315 -3.07 10.13 9.22
C ASN A 315 -3.86 9.33 8.16
N ILE A 316 -5.18 9.19 8.30
CA ILE A 316 -6.00 8.56 7.26
C ILE A 316 -5.95 9.43 6.00
N SER A 317 -5.32 8.94 4.94
CA SER A 317 -5.18 9.60 3.64
C SER A 317 -6.30 9.25 2.66
N GLY A 318 -7.05 8.20 2.94
CA GLY A 318 -8.20 7.78 2.15
C GLY A 318 -9.09 6.78 2.87
N ILE A 319 -10.33 6.68 2.42
CA ILE A 319 -11.29 5.68 2.90
C ILE A 319 -11.81 4.87 1.72
N THR A 320 -11.81 3.54 1.90
CA THR A 320 -12.45 2.61 0.97
C THR A 320 -13.86 2.31 1.43
N PHE A 321 -14.83 2.52 0.54
CA PHE A 321 -16.24 2.25 0.76
C PHE A 321 -16.75 1.14 -0.15
N ARG A 322 -17.60 0.27 0.39
CA ARG A 322 -18.43 -0.64 -0.39
C ARG A 322 -19.80 0.01 -0.59
N VAL A 323 -20.10 0.41 -1.82
CA VAL A 323 -21.31 1.22 -2.12
C VAL A 323 -22.48 0.40 -2.67
N HIS A 324 -22.37 -0.91 -2.73
CA HIS A 324 -23.43 -1.82 -3.18
C HIS A 324 -24.10 -2.56 -2.01
N GLY A 325 -25.19 -3.28 -2.29
CA GLY A 325 -26.06 -3.92 -1.29
C GLY A 325 -25.35 -4.80 -0.23
N GLU A 326 -24.20 -5.38 -0.54
CA GLU A 326 -23.42 -6.13 0.46
C GLU A 326 -22.84 -5.25 1.59
N SER A 327 -22.88 -3.94 1.45
CA SER A 327 -22.55 -3.01 2.56
C SER A 327 -23.64 -2.93 3.62
N GLY A 328 -24.81 -3.52 3.35
CA GLY A 328 -26.02 -3.35 4.16
C GLY A 328 -26.78 -2.04 3.90
N VAL A 329 -26.35 -1.26 2.90
CA VAL A 329 -27.05 -0.10 2.35
C VAL A 329 -27.55 -0.47 0.96
N ALA A 330 -28.83 -0.23 0.68
CA ALA A 330 -29.42 -0.60 -0.61
C ALA A 330 -28.71 0.08 -1.78
N GLU A 331 -28.62 -0.62 -2.91
CA GLU A 331 -28.11 -0.03 -4.16
C GLU A 331 -28.96 1.16 -4.56
N GLY A 332 -28.34 2.24 -5.12
CA GLY A 332 -29.03 3.45 -5.49
C GLY A 332 -29.31 4.43 -4.32
N SER A 333 -28.85 4.15 -3.11
CA SER A 333 -28.98 5.07 -1.96
C SER A 333 -28.01 6.24 -2.06
N TYR A 334 -28.12 7.03 -3.16
CA TYR A 334 -27.18 8.12 -3.45
C TYR A 334 -27.14 9.19 -2.36
N ASP A 335 -28.29 9.52 -1.75
CA ASP A 335 -28.36 10.54 -0.70
C ASP A 335 -27.56 10.12 0.54
N PHE A 336 -27.61 8.84 0.92
CA PHE A 336 -26.80 8.29 2.01
C PHE A 336 -25.31 8.51 1.74
N TRP A 337 -24.83 8.06 0.58
CA TRP A 337 -23.43 8.16 0.21
C TRP A 337 -22.97 9.60 -0.02
N LYS A 338 -23.81 10.42 -0.64
CA LYS A 338 -23.52 11.83 -0.83
C LYS A 338 -23.32 12.57 0.50
N ALA A 339 -24.14 12.26 1.51
CA ALA A 339 -23.98 12.82 2.84
C ALA A 339 -22.64 12.43 3.47
N LEU A 340 -22.23 11.15 3.39
CA LEU A 340 -20.93 10.69 3.87
C LEU A 340 -19.77 11.36 3.14
N PHE A 341 -19.80 11.38 1.82
CA PHE A 341 -18.72 11.95 1.00
C PHE A 341 -18.57 13.46 1.21
N ALA A 342 -19.66 14.19 1.39
CA ALA A 342 -19.62 15.62 1.71
C ALA A 342 -18.88 15.87 3.04
N ASP A 343 -19.08 14.99 4.02
CA ASP A 343 -18.43 15.13 5.32
C ASP A 343 -16.95 14.75 5.32
N VAL A 344 -16.55 13.81 4.48
CA VAL A 344 -15.12 13.55 4.21
C VAL A 344 -14.43 14.85 3.78
N ALA A 345 -15.09 15.70 3.01
CA ALA A 345 -14.56 16.99 2.56
C ALA A 345 -14.39 18.02 3.70
N THR A 346 -15.11 17.88 4.81
CA THR A 346 -15.03 18.84 5.93
C THR A 346 -13.82 18.65 6.84
N CYS A 347 -13.03 17.60 6.65
CA CYS A 347 -11.88 17.32 7.50
C CYS A 347 -10.68 18.28 7.34
N GLY A 348 -10.77 19.28 6.44
CA GLY A 348 -9.74 20.31 6.24
C GLY A 348 -8.49 19.85 5.47
N ARG A 349 -8.49 18.63 4.94
CA ARG A 349 -7.39 18.04 4.15
C ARG A 349 -7.95 17.16 3.03
N LYS A 350 -7.08 16.78 2.09
CA LYS A 350 -7.45 15.81 1.06
C LYS A 350 -7.53 14.42 1.67
N VAL A 351 -8.68 13.77 1.53
CA VAL A 351 -8.91 12.36 1.89
C VAL A 351 -9.53 11.67 0.68
N GLU A 352 -8.85 10.68 0.16
CA GLU A 352 -9.31 9.94 -1.01
C GLU A 352 -10.58 9.15 -0.72
N ILE A 353 -11.56 9.23 -1.59
CA ILE A 353 -12.74 8.38 -1.61
C ILE A 353 -12.49 7.27 -2.62
N ASP A 354 -12.25 6.06 -2.13
CA ASP A 354 -12.07 4.87 -2.95
C ASP A 354 -13.33 4.00 -2.87
N MET A 355 -13.95 3.73 -4.00
CA MET A 355 -15.19 2.96 -4.08
C MET A 355 -14.97 1.64 -4.79
N HIS A 356 -15.42 0.55 -4.17
CA HIS A 356 -15.47 -0.75 -4.83
C HIS A 356 -16.43 -0.72 -6.01
N ALA A 357 -15.97 -1.14 -7.19
CA ALA A 357 -16.69 -0.93 -8.45
C ALA A 357 -18.00 -1.75 -8.62
N LYS A 358 -18.24 -2.75 -7.77
CA LYS A 358 -19.50 -3.52 -7.81
C LYS A 358 -20.67 -2.60 -7.46
N GLY A 359 -21.75 -2.64 -8.24
CA GLY A 359 -22.91 -1.78 -8.06
C GLY A 359 -22.67 -0.29 -8.38
N MET A 360 -21.57 0.03 -9.06
CA MET A 360 -21.19 1.39 -9.42
C MET A 360 -21.96 1.85 -10.66
N ASP A 361 -22.45 3.08 -10.63
CA ASP A 361 -23.02 3.76 -11.77
C ASP A 361 -22.60 5.25 -11.78
N GLN A 362 -23.02 5.99 -12.80
CA GLN A 362 -22.67 7.39 -12.95
C GLN A 362 -23.20 8.26 -11.79
N GLY A 363 -24.39 7.94 -11.27
CA GLY A 363 -24.97 8.68 -10.13
C GLY A 363 -24.12 8.58 -8.87
N MET A 364 -23.55 7.39 -8.59
CA MET A 364 -22.65 7.19 -7.45
C MET A 364 -21.32 7.91 -7.66
N ILE A 365 -20.79 7.90 -8.88
CA ILE A 365 -19.56 8.64 -9.22
C ILE A 365 -19.77 10.13 -9.04
N ASP A 366 -20.87 10.65 -9.55
CA ASP A 366 -21.19 12.07 -9.43
C ASP A 366 -21.38 12.49 -7.97
N ALA A 367 -21.99 11.61 -7.16
CA ALA A 367 -22.09 11.81 -5.71
C ALA A 367 -20.70 11.93 -5.05
N ALA A 368 -19.76 11.06 -5.40
CA ALA A 368 -18.40 11.10 -4.86
C ALA A 368 -17.62 12.33 -5.36
N LEU A 369 -17.68 12.63 -6.67
CA LEU A 369 -17.01 13.79 -7.28
C LEU A 369 -17.53 15.11 -6.72
N SER A 370 -18.83 15.19 -6.35
CA SER A 370 -19.42 16.40 -5.76
C SER A 370 -18.79 16.81 -4.42
N SER A 371 -18.09 15.90 -3.75
CA SER A 371 -17.33 16.18 -2.53
C SER A 371 -16.09 17.05 -2.75
N GLY A 372 -15.58 17.15 -4.00
CA GLY A 372 -14.32 17.82 -4.32
C GLY A 372 -13.07 17.08 -3.84
N GLN A 373 -13.22 15.87 -3.26
CA GLN A 373 -12.13 15.02 -2.85
C GLN A 373 -11.57 14.19 -4.02
N PRO A 374 -10.32 13.70 -3.95
CA PRO A 374 -9.83 12.71 -4.90
C PRO A 374 -10.70 11.45 -4.89
N VAL A 375 -11.15 11.02 -6.05
CA VAL A 375 -12.01 9.83 -6.19
C VAL A 375 -11.26 8.74 -6.93
N LYS A 376 -11.34 7.52 -6.40
CA LYS A 376 -10.91 6.29 -7.06
C LYS A 376 -12.05 5.30 -7.14
N ILE A 377 -12.03 4.53 -8.23
CA ILE A 377 -12.89 3.37 -8.42
C ILE A 377 -11.99 2.16 -8.50
N SER A 378 -12.31 1.17 -7.67
CA SER A 378 -11.50 -0.04 -7.55
C SER A 378 -12.26 -1.23 -8.13
N PRO A 379 -12.07 -1.51 -9.44
CA PRO A 379 -12.67 -2.70 -10.05
C PRO A 379 -12.03 -3.94 -9.48
N LYS A 380 -12.82 -4.97 -9.35
CA LYS A 380 -12.33 -6.32 -9.22
C LYS A 380 -11.60 -6.63 -10.51
N TYR A 381 -10.33 -6.84 -10.38
CA TYR A 381 -9.54 -7.22 -11.52
C TYR A 381 -9.80 -8.72 -11.83
N TRP A 382 -9.71 -9.08 -13.12
CA TRP A 382 -9.76 -10.47 -13.54
C TRP A 382 -8.83 -11.37 -12.73
N ALA A 383 -7.69 -10.85 -12.34
CA ALA A 383 -6.76 -11.49 -11.46
C ALA A 383 -7.17 -11.51 -9.98
N GLU A 384 -8.38 -11.11 -9.63
CA GLU A 384 -8.87 -11.23 -8.25
C GLU A 384 -8.65 -12.64 -7.70
N HIS A 385 -8.76 -13.63 -8.57
CA HIS A 385 -8.56 -15.04 -8.26
C HIS A 385 -7.31 -15.65 -8.95
N LEU A 386 -6.28 -14.86 -9.15
CA LEU A 386 -5.02 -15.27 -9.80
C LEU A 386 -5.18 -15.68 -11.28
N GLY A 387 -6.19 -15.17 -11.97
CA GLY A 387 -6.32 -15.32 -13.42
C GLY A 387 -5.16 -14.65 -14.17
N MET A 388 -4.85 -15.14 -15.36
CA MET A 388 -3.82 -14.53 -16.21
C MET A 388 -4.28 -13.19 -16.78
N PRO A 389 -3.40 -12.18 -16.82
CA PRO A 389 -3.70 -10.89 -17.40
C PRO A 389 -3.99 -11.02 -18.87
N TYR A 390 -4.72 -10.98 -19.62
CA TYR A 390 -4.99 -11.14 -21.08
C TYR A 390 -5.99 -12.22 -21.45
N HIS A 391 -6.50 -13.02 -20.52
CA HIS A 391 -7.52 -14.04 -20.76
C HIS A 391 -8.95 -13.50 -20.64
N GLN A 392 -9.28 -12.39 -21.29
CA GLN A 392 -10.51 -11.67 -20.97
C GLN A 392 -11.45 -11.44 -22.14
N ALA A 393 -11.07 -11.84 -23.35
CA ALA A 393 -11.87 -11.56 -24.52
C ALA A 393 -13.32 -12.09 -24.39
N ASP A 394 -13.47 -13.33 -23.99
CA ASP A 394 -14.78 -13.99 -23.89
C ASP A 394 -15.64 -13.41 -22.75
N ILE A 395 -15.03 -13.15 -21.60
CA ILE A 395 -15.75 -12.56 -20.45
C ILE A 395 -16.17 -11.13 -20.74
N ARG A 396 -15.35 -10.39 -21.47
CA ARG A 396 -15.64 -9.04 -21.87
C ARG A 396 -16.86 -8.95 -22.78
N GLU A 397 -17.02 -9.89 -23.71
CA GLU A 397 -18.23 -9.98 -24.54
C GLU A 397 -19.47 -10.25 -23.71
N GLN A 398 -19.37 -11.13 -22.70
CA GLN A 398 -20.47 -11.45 -21.79
C GLN A 398 -20.84 -10.30 -20.84
N GLU A 399 -19.88 -9.41 -20.54
CA GLU A 399 -20.10 -8.27 -19.66
C GLU A 399 -20.47 -6.98 -20.41
N GLN A 400 -20.35 -6.93 -21.72
CA GLN A 400 -20.77 -5.79 -22.49
C GLN A 400 -22.30 -5.68 -22.55
N PRO A 401 -22.86 -4.46 -22.54
CA PRO A 401 -24.29 -4.27 -22.72
C PRO A 401 -24.73 -4.86 -24.05
N THR A 402 -25.54 -5.89 -24.03
CA THR A 402 -26.24 -6.37 -25.22
C THR A 402 -27.57 -5.64 -25.27
N ALA A 403 -27.84 -4.94 -26.35
CA ALA A 403 -29.09 -4.22 -26.55
C ALA A 403 -30.30 -5.14 -26.27
N GLY A 404 -31.21 -4.72 -25.41
CA GLY A 404 -32.38 -5.47 -24.99
C GLY A 404 -32.18 -6.43 -23.80
N HIS A 405 -30.96 -6.51 -23.22
CA HIS A 405 -30.67 -7.33 -22.05
C HIS A 405 -30.18 -6.51 -20.83
N GLU A 406 -30.39 -5.21 -20.86
CA GLU A 406 -30.05 -4.34 -19.75
C GLU A 406 -30.86 -4.74 -18.51
N GLY A 407 -30.15 -5.23 -17.52
CA GLY A 407 -30.73 -5.55 -16.20
C GLY A 407 -31.25 -6.97 -15.99
N ALA A 408 -30.90 -7.97 -16.82
CA ALA A 408 -31.30 -9.36 -16.63
C ALA A 408 -30.21 -10.21 -15.94
N GLY A 409 -30.60 -11.10 -15.02
CA GLY A 409 -29.74 -12.10 -14.39
C GLY A 409 -28.59 -11.52 -13.53
N LEU A 410 -27.44 -12.18 -13.55
CA LEU A 410 -26.22 -11.71 -12.88
C LEU A 410 -25.79 -10.31 -13.30
N MET A 411 -26.18 -9.90 -14.49
CA MET A 411 -25.91 -8.59 -15.04
C MET A 411 -26.75 -7.48 -14.39
N LYS A 412 -27.86 -7.83 -13.73
CA LYS A 412 -28.62 -6.86 -12.94
C LYS A 412 -27.84 -6.35 -11.74
N LEU A 413 -27.06 -7.22 -11.11
CA LEU A 413 -26.14 -6.84 -10.02
C LEU A 413 -24.94 -6.01 -10.50
N SER A 414 -24.68 -6.02 -11.79
CA SER A 414 -23.60 -5.30 -12.44
C SER A 414 -24.07 -4.29 -13.48
N ALA A 415 -25.35 -3.91 -13.49
CA ALA A 415 -25.89 -2.93 -14.46
C ALA A 415 -25.13 -1.60 -14.37
N GLY A 416 -24.79 -1.15 -13.17
CA GLY A 416 -23.90 -0.02 -12.96
C GLY A 416 -22.44 -0.33 -13.35
N SER A 417 -21.97 -1.54 -13.24
CA SER A 417 -20.61 -1.94 -13.62
C SER A 417 -20.43 -2.22 -15.11
N ARG A 418 -21.49 -2.15 -15.90
CA ARG A 418 -21.38 -2.19 -17.37
C ARG A 418 -20.73 -0.94 -17.93
N SER A 419 -20.98 0.20 -17.32
CA SER A 419 -20.30 1.46 -17.62
C SER A 419 -18.89 1.50 -17.06
N PHE A 420 -18.58 0.64 -16.09
CA PHE A 420 -17.31 0.53 -15.39
C PHE A 420 -16.96 -0.94 -15.34
N LEU A 421 -16.10 -1.37 -16.20
CA LEU A 421 -15.75 -2.77 -16.32
C LEU A 421 -15.35 -3.36 -14.98
N ARG A 422 -16.25 -4.18 -14.43
CA ARG A 422 -16.02 -4.91 -13.20
C ARG A 422 -14.74 -5.75 -13.31
N TYR A 423 -14.44 -6.24 -14.50
CA TYR A 423 -13.37 -7.16 -14.80
C TYR A 423 -12.63 -6.87 -16.11
N GLY A 424 -12.53 -5.68 -16.59
CA GLY A 424 -11.96 -5.49 -17.90
C GLY A 424 -11.02 -4.30 -18.05
N TYR A 425 -10.46 -4.17 -19.23
CA TYR A 425 -9.54 -3.10 -19.58
C TYR A 425 -10.19 -1.95 -20.38
N GLY A 426 -11.43 -2.13 -20.87
CA GLY A 426 -11.99 -1.22 -21.87
C GLY A 426 -12.21 0.20 -21.36
N ASP A 427 -12.84 0.37 -20.22
CA ASP A 427 -13.05 1.70 -19.64
C ASP A 427 -11.79 2.29 -19.03
N LEU A 428 -10.77 1.45 -18.77
CA LEU A 428 -9.50 1.90 -18.24
C LEU A 428 -8.70 2.71 -19.27
N LEU A 429 -8.99 2.53 -20.56
CA LEU A 429 -8.36 3.26 -21.65
C LEU A 429 -9.00 4.63 -21.90
N ARG A 430 -10.06 5.00 -21.18
CA ARG A 430 -10.66 6.32 -21.29
C ARG A 430 -9.75 7.37 -20.67
N GLU A 431 -9.45 8.40 -21.43
CA GLU A 431 -8.58 9.51 -21.02
C GLU A 431 -9.36 10.64 -20.33
N ASP A 432 -10.68 10.71 -20.53
CA ASP A 432 -11.56 11.78 -20.04
C ASP A 432 -12.07 11.59 -18.60
N ARG A 433 -11.57 10.59 -17.89
CA ARG A 433 -11.98 10.26 -16.52
C ARG A 433 -11.56 11.35 -15.53
N LYS A 434 -12.50 11.72 -14.66
CA LYS A 434 -12.26 12.62 -13.52
C LYS A 434 -11.89 11.87 -12.22
N TRP A 435 -11.73 10.55 -12.30
CA TRP A 435 -11.38 9.65 -11.19
C TRP A 435 -10.22 8.72 -11.56
N GLY A 436 -9.51 8.26 -10.55
CA GLY A 436 -8.49 7.24 -10.72
C GLY A 436 -9.09 5.83 -10.76
N VAL A 437 -8.37 4.88 -11.34
CA VAL A 437 -8.70 3.45 -11.27
C VAL A 437 -7.59 2.74 -10.52
N LEU A 438 -7.98 1.92 -9.54
CA LEU A 438 -7.08 1.08 -8.76
C LEU A 438 -7.58 -0.36 -8.81
N HIS A 439 -6.79 -1.27 -9.34
CA HIS A 439 -7.19 -2.67 -9.41
C HIS A 439 -7.11 -3.37 -8.06
N ARG A 440 -8.12 -4.18 -7.73
CA ARG A 440 -8.08 -5.06 -6.57
C ARG A 440 -7.70 -6.47 -6.97
N VAL A 441 -6.67 -6.99 -6.33
CA VAL A 441 -6.18 -8.35 -6.50
C VAL A 441 -6.42 -9.09 -5.18
N TRP A 442 -7.28 -10.11 -5.22
CA TRP A 442 -7.73 -10.83 -4.02
C TRP A 442 -7.31 -12.31 -4.05
N PRO A 443 -6.02 -12.61 -3.98
CA PRO A 443 -5.53 -13.98 -4.06
C PRO A 443 -6.01 -14.85 -2.89
N GLY A 444 -6.35 -14.25 -1.77
CA GLY A 444 -6.68 -14.94 -0.53
C GLY A 444 -8.14 -15.33 -0.33
N THR A 445 -9.04 -15.02 -1.28
CA THR A 445 -10.46 -15.40 -1.14
C THR A 445 -10.67 -16.90 -1.24
N GLN A 446 -9.73 -17.64 -1.77
CA GLN A 446 -9.86 -19.07 -2.04
C GLN A 446 -9.34 -19.98 -0.91
N ARG A 447 -8.97 -19.50 0.24
CA ARG A 447 -8.47 -20.28 1.40
C ARG A 447 -7.38 -21.31 1.07
N LEU A 448 -6.74 -21.17 -0.07
CA LEU A 448 -5.64 -22.03 -0.52
C LEU A 448 -4.30 -21.35 -0.26
N LEU A 449 -3.24 -22.13 -0.26
CA LEU A 449 -1.88 -21.62 -0.27
C LEU A 449 -1.74 -20.60 -1.39
N ILE A 450 -1.31 -19.40 -1.04
CA ILE A 450 -0.97 -18.41 -2.05
C ILE A 450 0.30 -18.86 -2.74
N TRP A 451 0.17 -19.22 -3.98
CA TRP A 451 1.30 -19.46 -4.85
C TRP A 451 1.73 -18.13 -5.48
N GLY A 452 2.91 -17.66 -5.11
CA GLY A 452 3.49 -16.46 -5.73
C GLY A 452 4.26 -16.82 -6.99
N ASP A 453 3.67 -16.59 -8.15
CA ASP A 453 4.39 -16.63 -9.42
C ASP A 453 4.91 -15.23 -9.77
N PRO A 454 6.24 -15.00 -9.74
CA PRO A 454 6.81 -13.68 -10.02
C PRO A 454 6.56 -13.24 -11.48
N ILE A 455 6.39 -14.16 -12.41
CA ILE A 455 6.09 -13.84 -13.82
C ILE A 455 4.66 -13.32 -13.92
N ALA A 456 3.69 -13.99 -13.30
CA ALA A 456 2.31 -13.54 -13.28
C ALA A 456 2.19 -12.17 -12.60
N ALA A 457 2.85 -11.97 -11.47
CA ALA A 457 2.83 -10.70 -10.76
C ALA A 457 3.44 -9.55 -11.59
N ALA A 458 4.56 -9.78 -12.29
CA ALA A 458 5.15 -8.81 -13.20
C ALA A 458 4.23 -8.50 -14.40
N ALA A 459 3.58 -9.51 -14.98
CA ALA A 459 2.63 -9.35 -16.07
C ALA A 459 1.43 -8.49 -15.65
N HIS A 460 0.88 -8.71 -14.43
CA HIS A 460 -0.19 -7.88 -13.88
C HIS A 460 0.26 -6.43 -13.68
N SER A 461 1.43 -6.23 -13.09
CA SER A 461 1.99 -4.88 -12.89
C SER A 461 2.12 -4.11 -14.21
N ARG A 462 2.60 -4.75 -15.25
CA ARG A 462 2.67 -4.15 -16.59
C ARG A 462 1.30 -3.87 -17.18
N ALA A 463 0.35 -4.79 -17.01
CA ALA A 463 -1.02 -4.60 -17.48
C ALA A 463 -1.68 -3.39 -16.83
N PHE A 464 -1.51 -3.19 -15.53
CA PHE A 464 -2.04 -2.01 -14.83
C PHE A 464 -1.46 -0.72 -15.39
N SER A 465 -0.16 -0.65 -15.56
CA SER A 465 0.50 0.51 -16.16
C SER A 465 0.04 0.77 -17.60
N PHE A 466 -0.06 -0.29 -18.41
CA PHE A 466 -0.52 -0.20 -19.80
C PHE A 466 -1.96 0.30 -19.91
N CYS A 467 -2.85 -0.11 -19.00
CA CYS A 467 -4.26 0.25 -19.02
C CYS A 467 -4.55 1.63 -18.38
N GLY A 468 -3.53 2.42 -18.04
CA GLY A 468 -3.70 3.72 -17.39
C GLY A 468 -4.31 3.62 -15.97
N SER A 469 -4.16 2.47 -15.32
CA SER A 469 -4.47 2.29 -13.91
C SER A 469 -3.39 2.92 -13.03
N LEU A 470 -3.78 3.33 -11.83
CA LEU A 470 -2.83 3.80 -10.83
C LEU A 470 -1.98 2.66 -10.24
N GLY A 471 -2.42 1.42 -10.41
CA GLY A 471 -1.76 0.23 -9.88
C GLY A 471 -2.72 -0.75 -9.23
N ALA A 472 -2.30 -1.37 -8.14
CA ALA A 472 -3.08 -2.40 -7.47
C ALA A 472 -3.10 -2.28 -5.96
N GLU A 473 -4.17 -2.81 -5.38
CA GLU A 473 -4.28 -3.16 -3.98
C GLU A 473 -4.42 -4.67 -3.84
N ILE A 474 -3.48 -5.28 -3.14
CA ILE A 474 -3.43 -6.71 -2.89
C ILE A 474 -4.07 -6.99 -1.55
N MET A 475 -5.09 -7.82 -1.53
CA MET A 475 -5.72 -8.27 -0.30
C MET A 475 -4.95 -9.45 0.28
N GLU A 476 -4.57 -9.36 1.55
CA GLU A 476 -4.07 -10.51 2.27
C GLU A 476 -5.17 -11.58 2.44
N PRO A 477 -4.83 -12.88 2.55
CA PRO A 477 -5.78 -13.93 2.85
C PRO A 477 -6.59 -13.65 4.11
N LEU A 478 -7.82 -14.14 4.13
CA LEU A 478 -8.74 -13.99 5.26
C LEU A 478 -8.38 -14.86 6.47
N SER A 479 -7.66 -15.95 6.21
CA SER A 479 -7.19 -16.89 7.24
C SER A 479 -5.68 -17.00 7.23
N PHE A 480 -5.10 -17.57 8.29
CA PHE A 480 -3.66 -17.73 8.47
C PHE A 480 -2.85 -16.42 8.50
N LYS A 481 -3.49 -15.33 8.89
CA LYS A 481 -2.81 -14.05 9.11
C LYS A 481 -1.90 -14.16 10.34
N GLY A 482 -0.62 -13.96 10.15
CA GLY A 482 0.38 -13.99 11.20
C GLY A 482 1.10 -12.66 11.38
N ARG A 483 2.02 -12.60 12.33
CA ARG A 483 2.85 -11.43 12.60
C ARG A 483 3.69 -10.94 11.39
N ARG A 484 3.96 -11.82 10.43
CA ARG A 484 4.77 -11.54 9.23
C ARG A 484 3.95 -11.52 7.94
N GLY A 485 2.69 -11.12 8.03
CA GLY A 485 1.78 -11.17 6.91
C GLY A 485 1.04 -12.50 6.82
N SER A 486 0.21 -12.64 5.80
CA SER A 486 -0.54 -13.85 5.56
C SER A 486 0.32 -14.84 4.81
N GLY A 487 0.47 -15.99 5.40
CA GLY A 487 1.15 -17.09 4.77
C GLY A 487 1.86 -17.97 5.79
N ILE A 488 2.23 -19.14 5.34
CA ILE A 488 3.07 -20.04 6.10
C ILE A 488 4.39 -19.34 6.40
N ALA A 489 4.90 -19.51 7.60
CA ALA A 489 6.17 -18.94 8.04
C ALA A 489 7.24 -19.12 6.96
N GLY A 490 7.75 -18.00 6.43
CA GLY A 490 8.75 -17.99 5.36
C GLY A 490 8.21 -17.77 3.93
N SER A 491 6.91 -17.84 3.67
CA SER A 491 6.36 -17.40 2.41
C SER A 491 6.20 -15.86 2.45
N ARG A 492 7.19 -15.16 1.97
CA ARG A 492 6.99 -13.79 1.52
C ARG A 492 5.90 -13.86 0.45
N CYS A 493 4.86 -13.07 0.60
CA CYS A 493 3.90 -12.93 -0.49
C CYS A 493 4.69 -12.51 -1.72
N ALA A 494 4.70 -13.33 -2.77
CA ALA A 494 5.50 -13.05 -3.97
C ALA A 494 5.01 -11.79 -4.69
N TYR A 495 3.81 -11.31 -4.37
CA TYR A 495 3.33 -10.00 -4.81
C TYR A 495 4.04 -8.84 -4.11
N ALA A 496 4.67 -9.11 -3.00
CA ALA A 496 5.47 -8.13 -2.28
C ALA A 496 6.87 -7.96 -2.87
N ASP A 497 7.37 -8.92 -3.61
CA ASP A 497 8.57 -8.71 -4.41
C ASP A 497 8.28 -7.65 -5.47
N ASN A 498 9.29 -6.89 -5.83
CA ASN A 498 9.35 -5.84 -6.84
C ASN A 498 8.55 -6.10 -8.14
N SER A 499 7.78 -7.17 -8.19
CA SER A 499 6.90 -7.55 -9.29
C SER A 499 5.77 -6.54 -9.55
N LEU A 500 5.34 -5.79 -8.51
CA LEU A 500 4.47 -4.63 -8.69
C LEU A 500 5.24 -3.35 -9.06
N ASN A 501 6.56 -3.42 -9.05
CA ASN A 501 7.46 -2.37 -9.45
C ASN A 501 8.50 -2.99 -10.39
N PRO A 502 8.17 -3.24 -11.67
CA PRO A 502 9.09 -3.84 -12.62
C PRO A 502 10.31 -2.94 -12.78
N ARG A 503 11.45 -3.47 -12.46
CA ARG A 503 12.77 -2.86 -12.68
C ARG A 503 13.23 -3.02 -14.11
#